data_32bbf24cdd2d76e5657dfa86ecdb4b7a
#
_entry.id   32bbf24cdd2d76e5657dfa86ecdb4b7a
#
_cell.length_a   1.000
_cell.length_b   1.000
_cell.length_c   1.000
_cell.angle_alpha   90.00
_cell.angle_beta   90.00
_cell.angle_gamma   90.00
#
_symmetry.space_group_name_H-M   'P 1'
#
loop_
_entity.id
_entity.type
_entity.pdbx_description
1 polymer ?
#
loop_
_entity_poly.entity_id
_entity_poly.type
_entity_poly.pdbx_seq_one_letter_code
_entity_poly.pdbx_strand_id
1 'polypeptide(L)'
;MLLEISGEITPERMKKWSQSKKQYPVVDLTGDRSKIRCCKEQYCIGTWNVRSMNQGNLEVVKQEMARVNVNILGISELKWTGRGEFNSDDHYIYYCGQESLRRNGVAIMVKKRIRNAVLGCNLKNDRMISVRVQGKPFNITVILVSAPTRNAEEAEVERFYEDLQDLLELTSQKMSFSL
;
A
#
# COMPACT_ATOMS: atom_id res chain seq x y z
N MET A 1 8.00 -6.73 -5.06
CA MET A 1 7.52 -7.91 -4.28
C MET A 1 6.30 -7.47 -3.49
N LEU A 2 5.17 -8.13 -3.68
CA LEU A 2 3.94 -7.90 -2.93
C LEU A 2 3.84 -8.96 -1.81
N LEU A 3 3.57 -8.52 -0.58
CA LEU A 3 3.34 -9.38 0.58
C LEU A 3 1.98 -9.03 1.17
N GLU A 4 1.11 -10.01 1.32
CA GLU A 4 -0.23 -9.84 1.89
C GLU A 4 -0.33 -10.49 3.27
N ILE A 5 -0.93 -9.78 4.24
CA ILE A 5 -1.24 -10.30 5.56
C ILE A 5 -2.68 -9.96 5.92
N SER A 6 -3.43 -10.94 6.39
CA SER A 6 -4.77 -10.71 6.94
C SER A 6 -4.86 -11.28 8.35
N GLY A 7 -5.41 -10.52 9.31
CA GLY A 7 -5.75 -10.96 10.66
C GLY A 7 -5.13 -10.12 11.78
N GLU A 8 -5.39 -10.51 13.04
CA GLU A 8 -4.88 -9.83 14.23
C GLU A 8 -3.35 -9.76 14.26
N ILE A 9 -2.84 -8.67 14.85
CA ILE A 9 -1.41 -8.46 15.08
C ILE A 9 -0.95 -9.38 16.19
N THR A 10 -0.44 -10.58 15.83
CA THR A 10 0.16 -11.49 16.81
C THR A 10 1.61 -11.79 16.45
N PRO A 11 2.51 -11.96 17.45
CA PRO A 11 3.92 -12.26 17.22
C PRO A 11 4.16 -13.52 16.37
N GLU A 12 3.30 -14.52 16.47
CA GLU A 12 3.42 -15.79 15.73
C GLU A 12 3.09 -15.64 14.23
N ARG A 13 2.05 -14.88 13.90
CA ARG A 13 1.70 -14.57 12.50
C ARG A 13 2.78 -13.74 11.81
N MET A 14 3.44 -12.88 12.57
CA MET A 14 4.55 -12.07 12.09
C MET A 14 5.79 -12.90 11.76
N LYS A 15 6.10 -13.95 12.56
CA LYS A 15 7.18 -14.89 12.24
C LYS A 15 6.92 -15.61 10.90
N LYS A 16 5.69 -16.01 10.64
CA LYS A 16 5.30 -16.68 9.39
C LYS A 16 5.45 -15.77 8.17
N TRP A 17 5.20 -14.47 8.31
CA TRP A 17 5.39 -13.47 7.26
C TRP A 17 6.85 -13.28 6.87
N SER A 18 7.73 -13.24 7.85
CA SER A 18 9.19 -13.11 7.64
C SER A 18 9.78 -14.29 6.83
N GLN A 19 9.16 -15.46 6.87
CA GLN A 19 9.62 -16.66 6.17
C GLN A 19 9.10 -16.78 4.73
N SER A 20 8.07 -16.02 4.33
CA SER A 20 7.43 -16.14 3.02
C SER A 20 7.96 -15.17 1.96
N LYS A 21 9.16 -14.63 2.12
CA LYS A 21 9.81 -13.75 1.14
C LYS A 21 10.13 -14.51 -0.14
N LYS A 22 9.22 -14.52 -1.11
CA LYS A 22 9.55 -14.91 -2.49
C LYS A 22 10.12 -13.70 -3.22
N GLN A 23 11.41 -13.75 -3.51
CA GLN A 23 12.09 -12.76 -4.33
C GLN A 23 11.96 -13.19 -5.79
N TYR A 24 11.21 -12.43 -6.58
CA TYR A 24 11.16 -12.65 -8.03
C TYR A 24 12.26 -11.80 -8.68
N PRO A 25 13.17 -12.40 -9.46
CA PRO A 25 14.16 -11.63 -10.22
C PRO A 25 13.44 -10.84 -11.32
N VAL A 26 13.79 -9.56 -11.44
CA VAL A 26 13.41 -8.76 -12.62
C VAL A 26 14.27 -9.27 -13.77
N VAL A 27 13.67 -9.91 -14.75
CA VAL A 27 14.35 -10.36 -15.98
C VAL A 27 14.43 -9.17 -16.92
N ASP A 28 15.65 -8.72 -17.22
CA ASP A 28 15.91 -7.77 -18.30
C ASP A 28 15.82 -8.51 -19.64
N LEU A 29 14.91 -8.09 -20.52
CA LEU A 29 14.67 -8.70 -21.83
C LEU A 29 15.63 -8.20 -22.93
N THR A 30 16.59 -7.35 -22.61
CA THR A 30 17.60 -6.87 -23.55
C THR A 30 18.88 -7.70 -23.41
N GLY A 31 19.05 -8.70 -24.23
CA GLY A 31 20.07 -9.76 -24.23
C GLY A 31 21.56 -9.41 -24.11
N ASP A 32 21.94 -8.28 -23.54
CA ASP A 32 23.32 -7.90 -23.26
C ASP A 32 23.69 -8.13 -21.79
N ARG A 33 24.34 -9.28 -21.53
CA ARG A 33 24.77 -9.70 -20.18
C ARG A 33 25.91 -8.86 -19.59
N SER A 34 26.49 -7.91 -20.29
CA SER A 34 27.67 -7.16 -19.84
C SER A 34 27.36 -5.91 -19.02
N LYS A 35 26.08 -5.51 -18.89
CA LYS A 35 25.65 -4.31 -18.16
C LYS A 35 24.42 -4.53 -17.30
N ILE A 36 24.37 -5.58 -16.51
CA ILE A 36 23.36 -5.67 -15.42
C ILE A 36 23.76 -4.65 -14.35
N ARG A 37 23.39 -3.39 -14.54
CA ARG A 37 23.30 -2.43 -13.45
C ARG A 37 22.11 -2.86 -12.61
N CYS A 38 22.40 -3.61 -11.55
CA CYS A 38 21.43 -3.92 -10.50
C CYS A 38 20.71 -2.62 -10.11
N CYS A 39 19.41 -2.51 -10.39
CA CYS A 39 18.60 -1.38 -9.95
C CYS A 39 18.71 -1.29 -8.44
N LYS A 40 19.44 -0.29 -7.93
CA LYS A 40 19.77 -0.14 -6.51
C LYS A 40 18.56 0.18 -5.61
N GLU A 41 17.38 0.36 -6.17
CA GLU A 41 16.17 0.71 -5.43
C GLU A 41 15.07 -0.33 -5.64
N GLN A 42 15.14 -1.43 -4.89
CA GLN A 42 14.03 -2.38 -4.77
C GLN A 42 13.07 -1.90 -3.68
N TYR A 43 11.86 -1.51 -4.06
CA TYR A 43 10.79 -1.27 -3.09
C TYR A 43 10.19 -2.61 -2.63
N CYS A 44 10.25 -2.86 -1.34
CA CYS A 44 9.51 -3.94 -0.71
C CYS A 44 8.12 -3.41 -0.34
N ILE A 45 7.08 -3.99 -0.94
CA ILE A 45 5.68 -3.58 -0.75
C ILE A 45 4.96 -4.69 -0.01
N GLY A 46 4.17 -4.34 0.99
CA GLY A 46 3.36 -5.28 1.75
C GLY A 46 1.93 -4.78 1.95
N THR A 47 1.02 -5.68 2.32
CA THR A 47 -0.33 -5.33 2.78
C THR A 47 -0.63 -5.99 4.11
N TRP A 48 -1.45 -5.32 4.93
CA TRP A 48 -1.85 -5.83 6.24
C TRP A 48 -3.28 -5.42 6.59
N ASN A 49 -4.14 -6.39 6.84
CA ASN A 49 -5.44 -6.15 7.45
C ASN A 49 -5.27 -6.15 8.98
N VAL A 50 -5.37 -4.98 9.58
CA VAL A 50 -5.10 -4.78 11.03
C VAL A 50 -6.33 -4.99 11.91
N ARG A 51 -7.53 -5.14 11.31
CA ARG A 51 -8.84 -5.23 12.00
C ARG A 51 -9.17 -4.09 12.96
N SER A 52 -8.31 -3.17 13.18
CA SER A 52 -8.42 -1.86 13.84
C SER A 52 -7.02 -1.33 14.17
N MET A 53 -6.79 -0.05 13.95
CA MET A 53 -5.57 0.66 14.33
C MET A 53 -5.84 1.50 15.59
N ASN A 54 -6.12 0.85 16.70
CA ASN A 54 -6.30 1.51 18.01
C ASN A 54 -4.94 2.05 18.53
N GLN A 55 -5.00 2.86 19.61
CA GLN A 55 -3.81 3.39 20.27
C GLN A 55 -2.82 2.27 20.61
N GLY A 56 -1.55 2.45 20.20
CA GLY A 56 -0.48 1.47 20.41
C GLY A 56 -0.21 0.56 19.20
N ASN A 57 -1.20 0.23 18.39
CA ASN A 57 -1.01 -0.67 17.25
C ASN A 57 -0.15 -0.04 16.15
N LEU A 58 -0.15 1.29 16.01
CA LEU A 58 0.69 1.99 15.03
C LEU A 58 2.18 1.75 15.30
N GLU A 59 2.61 1.79 16.56
CA GLU A 59 3.99 1.53 16.94
C GLU A 59 4.41 0.08 16.60
N VAL A 60 3.53 -0.88 16.85
CA VAL A 60 3.76 -2.29 16.50
C VAL A 60 3.93 -2.44 14.99
N VAL A 61 3.07 -1.79 14.20
CA VAL A 61 3.17 -1.83 12.73
C VAL A 61 4.48 -1.20 12.24
N LYS A 62 4.91 -0.07 12.81
CA LYS A 62 6.19 0.58 12.47
C LYS A 62 7.39 -0.33 12.78
N GLN A 63 7.41 -0.95 13.96
CA GLN A 63 8.46 -1.89 14.36
C GLN A 63 8.54 -3.08 13.40
N GLU A 64 7.39 -3.63 13.00
CA GLU A 64 7.36 -4.76 12.08
C GLU A 64 7.77 -4.36 10.66
N MET A 65 7.34 -3.20 10.16
CA MET A 65 7.84 -2.67 8.89
C MET A 65 9.37 -2.54 8.89
N ALA A 66 9.95 -2.09 10.01
CA ALA A 66 11.39 -1.99 10.15
C ALA A 66 12.04 -3.38 10.16
N ARG A 67 11.52 -4.32 10.97
CA ARG A 67 12.04 -5.67 11.12
C ARG A 67 12.08 -6.46 9.82
N VAL A 68 11.00 -6.38 9.02
CA VAL A 68 10.90 -7.10 7.74
C VAL A 68 11.35 -6.27 6.54
N ASN A 69 11.85 -5.05 6.79
CA ASN A 69 12.34 -4.11 5.79
C ASN A 69 11.34 -3.78 4.68
N VAL A 70 10.04 -3.67 5.01
CA VAL A 70 9.02 -3.17 4.10
C VAL A 70 9.20 -1.67 3.91
N ASN A 71 9.07 -1.19 2.69
CA ASN A 71 9.22 0.22 2.32
C ASN A 71 7.87 0.94 2.21
N ILE A 72 6.88 0.24 1.66
CA ILE A 72 5.51 0.71 1.43
C ILE A 72 4.57 -0.35 1.98
N LEU A 73 3.73 0.01 2.94
CA LEU A 73 2.73 -0.88 3.54
C LEU A 73 1.33 -0.34 3.30
N GLY A 74 0.50 -1.14 2.62
CA GLY A 74 -0.93 -0.93 2.58
C GLY A 74 -1.61 -1.49 3.82
N ILE A 75 -2.49 -0.73 4.44
CA ILE A 75 -3.21 -1.11 5.67
C ILE A 75 -4.71 -1.04 5.39
N SER A 76 -5.43 -2.12 5.66
CA SER A 76 -6.89 -2.20 5.56
C SER A 76 -7.54 -2.44 6.92
N GLU A 77 -8.83 -2.14 7.02
CA GLU A 77 -9.62 -2.15 8.25
C GLU A 77 -9.04 -1.24 9.35
N LEU A 78 -8.56 -0.08 8.94
CA LEU A 78 -7.90 0.90 9.80
C LEU A 78 -8.83 1.41 10.93
N LYS A 79 -10.11 1.58 10.62
CA LYS A 79 -11.16 2.10 11.52
C LYS A 79 -10.91 3.52 12.06
N TRP A 80 -10.15 4.31 11.33
CA TRP A 80 -10.02 5.75 11.57
C TRP A 80 -11.11 6.52 10.82
N THR A 81 -11.40 7.72 11.30
CA THR A 81 -12.33 8.66 10.66
C THR A 81 -11.57 9.75 9.91
N GLY A 82 -12.21 10.31 8.89
CA GLY A 82 -11.63 11.37 8.07
C GLY A 82 -10.56 10.87 7.11
N ARG A 83 -9.91 11.82 6.45
CA ARG A 83 -8.83 11.58 5.49
C ARG A 83 -7.71 12.59 5.68
N GLY A 84 -6.49 12.19 5.40
CA GLY A 84 -5.34 13.07 5.54
C GLY A 84 -4.01 12.37 5.43
N GLU A 85 -3.00 13.09 5.83
CA GLU A 85 -1.62 12.62 5.86
C GLU A 85 -0.88 13.20 7.07
N PHE A 86 0.06 12.44 7.62
CA PHE A 86 0.92 12.92 8.71
C PHE A 86 2.24 12.15 8.80
N ASN A 87 3.20 12.76 9.49
CA ASN A 87 4.46 12.11 9.84
C ASN A 87 4.34 11.39 11.18
N SER A 88 4.92 10.20 11.27
CA SER A 88 5.12 9.44 12.51
C SER A 88 6.51 8.83 12.51
N ASP A 89 7.44 9.46 13.20
CA ASP A 89 8.86 9.12 13.26
C ASP A 89 9.50 8.93 11.87
N ASP A 90 9.93 7.71 11.55
CA ASP A 90 10.55 7.35 10.26
C ASP A 90 9.54 6.96 9.17
N HIS A 91 8.25 7.25 9.38
CA HIS A 91 7.19 6.90 8.45
C HIS A 91 6.31 8.09 8.10
N TYR A 92 5.78 8.08 6.89
CA TYR A 92 4.76 8.99 6.40
C TYR A 92 3.50 8.21 6.07
N ILE A 93 2.36 8.67 6.56
CA ILE A 93 1.11 7.93 6.51
C ILE A 93 0.07 8.74 5.76
N TYR A 94 -0.50 8.14 4.72
CA TYR A 94 -1.66 8.61 3.98
C TYR A 94 -2.84 7.75 4.39
N TYR A 95 -3.97 8.32 4.76
CA TYR A 95 -5.13 7.54 5.20
C TYR A 95 -6.45 8.11 4.71
N CYS A 96 -7.42 7.23 4.54
CA CYS A 96 -8.78 7.56 4.22
C CYS A 96 -9.72 6.62 4.97
N GLY A 97 -10.54 7.19 5.85
CA GLY A 97 -11.63 6.53 6.57
C GLY A 97 -12.97 7.19 6.26
N GLN A 98 -14.01 6.69 6.87
CA GLN A 98 -15.34 7.31 6.80
C GLN A 98 -15.39 8.60 7.61
N GLU A 99 -16.32 9.49 7.29
CA GLU A 99 -16.41 10.78 8.00
C GLU A 99 -16.83 10.61 9.47
N SER A 100 -17.78 9.73 9.74
CA SER A 100 -18.39 9.57 11.06
C SER A 100 -18.32 8.16 11.64
N LEU A 101 -18.17 7.14 10.81
CA LEU A 101 -18.21 5.74 11.23
C LEU A 101 -16.81 5.12 11.25
N ARG A 102 -16.48 4.43 12.34
CA ARG A 102 -15.22 3.69 12.48
C ARG A 102 -15.37 2.24 11.96
N ARG A 103 -15.73 2.05 10.69
CA ARG A 103 -15.94 0.71 10.14
C ARG A 103 -14.81 0.24 9.27
N ASN A 104 -14.58 0.91 8.17
CA ASN A 104 -13.55 0.56 7.19
C ASN A 104 -12.26 1.36 7.44
N GLY A 105 -11.72 1.86 6.41
CA GLY A 105 -10.55 2.71 6.40
C GLY A 105 -9.33 1.99 5.86
N VAL A 106 -8.61 2.72 5.02
CA VAL A 106 -7.39 2.27 4.37
C VAL A 106 -6.28 3.29 4.59
N ALA A 107 -5.04 2.81 4.67
CA ALA A 107 -3.87 3.69 4.70
C ALA A 107 -2.73 3.11 3.88
N ILE A 108 -1.86 4.00 3.40
CA ILE A 108 -0.55 3.62 2.87
C ILE A 108 0.51 4.30 3.73
N MET A 109 1.34 3.48 4.36
CA MET A 109 2.49 3.92 5.14
C MET A 109 3.76 3.75 4.31
N VAL A 110 4.55 4.81 4.18
CA VAL A 110 5.83 4.80 3.47
C VAL A 110 6.97 5.16 4.41
N LYS A 111 8.13 4.51 4.27
CA LYS A 111 9.32 4.92 5.00
C LYS A 111 9.73 6.34 4.59
N LYS A 112 10.16 7.15 5.55
CA LYS A 112 10.54 8.55 5.35
C LYS A 112 11.60 8.73 4.25
N ARG A 113 12.55 7.79 4.14
CA ARG A 113 13.59 7.81 3.11
C ARG A 113 13.06 7.80 1.67
N ILE A 114 11.84 7.26 1.45
CA ILE A 114 11.22 7.22 0.12
C ILE A 114 10.11 8.27 -0.05
N ARG A 115 9.84 9.08 0.98
CA ARG A 115 8.82 10.15 0.91
C ARG A 115 9.06 11.11 -0.25
N ASN A 116 10.32 11.47 -0.51
CA ASN A 116 10.70 12.37 -1.60
C ASN A 116 10.51 11.74 -2.99
N ALA A 117 10.43 10.42 -3.08
CA ALA A 117 10.10 9.70 -4.31
C ALA A 117 8.59 9.58 -4.54
N VAL A 118 7.75 9.96 -3.57
CA VAL A 118 6.29 9.96 -3.74
C VAL A 118 5.90 11.14 -4.62
N LEU A 119 5.39 10.83 -5.81
CA LEU A 119 4.96 11.79 -6.83
C LEU A 119 3.52 12.27 -6.61
N GLY A 120 2.72 11.50 -5.90
CA GLY A 120 1.34 11.85 -5.58
C GLY A 120 0.62 10.75 -4.83
N CYS A 121 -0.48 11.13 -4.19
CA CYS A 121 -1.39 10.25 -3.49
C CYS A 121 -2.83 10.56 -3.93
N ASN A 122 -3.68 9.55 -4.03
CA ASN A 122 -5.11 9.69 -4.25
C ASN A 122 -5.87 8.98 -3.12
N LEU A 123 -6.54 9.76 -2.29
CA LEU A 123 -7.41 9.31 -1.20
C LEU A 123 -8.84 9.17 -1.75
N LYS A 124 -9.12 8.11 -2.53
CA LYS A 124 -10.41 7.96 -3.25
C LYS A 124 -11.58 7.83 -2.27
N ASN A 125 -11.54 6.83 -1.37
CA ASN A 125 -12.57 6.60 -0.35
C ASN A 125 -12.04 5.71 0.78
N ASP A 126 -12.89 5.32 1.72
CA ASP A 126 -12.57 4.48 2.88
C ASP A 126 -12.17 3.03 2.54
N ARG A 127 -12.24 2.65 1.26
CA ARG A 127 -11.85 1.33 0.74
C ARG A 127 -10.70 1.37 -0.26
N MET A 128 -10.35 2.56 -0.78
CA MET A 128 -9.39 2.70 -1.88
C MET A 128 -8.47 3.89 -1.69
N ILE A 129 -7.18 3.63 -1.81
CA ILE A 129 -6.13 4.65 -1.77
C ILE A 129 -5.01 4.26 -2.74
N SER A 130 -4.38 5.21 -3.40
CA SER A 130 -3.21 4.95 -4.21
C SER A 130 -2.08 5.93 -3.96
N VAL A 131 -0.85 5.46 -4.14
CA VAL A 131 0.37 6.26 -4.08
C VAL A 131 1.20 5.98 -5.33
N ARG A 132 1.65 7.04 -6.00
CA ARG A 132 2.59 6.97 -7.12
C ARG A 132 3.99 7.30 -6.65
N VAL A 133 4.92 6.39 -6.90
CA VAL A 133 6.31 6.50 -6.47
C VAL A 133 7.23 6.53 -7.69
N GLN A 134 8.21 7.41 -7.66
CA GLN A 134 9.24 7.48 -8.68
C GLN A 134 10.05 6.17 -8.69
N GLY A 135 10.23 5.59 -9.85
CA GLY A 135 11.04 4.39 -10.07
C GLY A 135 11.91 4.53 -11.30
N LYS A 136 12.85 3.62 -11.47
CA LYS A 136 13.69 3.48 -12.67
C LYS A 136 13.62 2.04 -13.15
N PRO A 137 13.30 1.77 -14.42
CA PRO A 137 13.06 2.72 -15.50
C PRO A 137 11.66 3.38 -15.49
N PHE A 138 10.69 2.85 -14.72
CA PHE A 138 9.32 3.33 -14.72
C PHE A 138 8.84 3.67 -13.31
N ASN A 139 7.94 4.65 -13.22
CA ASN A 139 7.24 4.97 -11.98
C ASN A 139 6.29 3.84 -11.60
N ILE A 140 6.12 3.62 -10.30
CA ILE A 140 5.27 2.56 -9.74
C ILE A 140 4.05 3.21 -9.12
N THR A 141 2.85 2.72 -9.45
CA THR A 141 1.64 3.06 -8.73
C THR A 141 1.22 1.89 -7.86
N VAL A 142 1.12 2.12 -6.57
CA VAL A 142 0.63 1.17 -5.59
C VAL A 142 -0.81 1.53 -5.28
N ILE A 143 -1.75 0.63 -5.54
CA ILE A 143 -3.16 0.78 -5.24
C ILE A 143 -3.51 -0.22 -4.14
N LEU A 144 -4.03 0.28 -3.03
CA LEU A 144 -4.61 -0.53 -1.98
C LEU A 144 -6.13 -0.53 -2.12
N VAL A 145 -6.70 -1.72 -2.10
CA VAL A 145 -8.14 -1.93 -2.23
C VAL A 145 -8.62 -2.86 -1.11
N SER A 146 -9.70 -2.48 -0.43
CA SER A 146 -10.39 -3.29 0.57
C SER A 146 -11.79 -3.62 0.08
N ALA A 147 -11.97 -4.78 -0.53
CA ALA A 147 -13.23 -5.20 -1.12
C ALA A 147 -14.37 -5.28 -0.08
N PRO A 148 -15.64 -5.06 -0.48
CA PRO A 148 -16.80 -5.33 0.34
C PRO A 148 -16.83 -6.79 0.81
N THR A 149 -17.43 -7.03 1.97
CA THR A 149 -17.59 -8.39 2.49
C THR A 149 -18.62 -9.17 1.69
N ARG A 150 -18.60 -10.52 1.82
CA ARG A 150 -19.55 -11.41 1.12
C ARG A 150 -21.03 -11.07 1.35
N ASN A 151 -21.36 -10.42 2.46
CA ASN A 151 -22.74 -10.06 2.83
C ASN A 151 -23.05 -8.59 2.51
N ALA A 152 -22.22 -7.91 1.70
CA ALA A 152 -22.49 -6.55 1.27
C ALA A 152 -23.70 -6.52 0.32
N GLU A 153 -24.44 -5.42 0.34
CA GLU A 153 -25.53 -5.18 -0.60
C GLU A 153 -24.98 -5.03 -2.03
N GLU A 154 -25.75 -5.49 -3.02
CA GLU A 154 -25.37 -5.44 -4.44
C GLU A 154 -24.99 -4.02 -4.89
N ALA A 155 -25.75 -3.01 -4.48
CA ALA A 155 -25.45 -1.61 -4.76
C ALA A 155 -24.10 -1.12 -4.14
N GLU A 156 -23.66 -1.69 -3.01
CA GLU A 156 -22.33 -1.40 -2.43
C GLU A 156 -21.23 -2.02 -3.30
N VAL A 157 -21.47 -3.22 -3.80
CA VAL A 157 -20.52 -3.93 -4.66
C VAL A 157 -20.38 -3.24 -6.01
N GLU A 158 -21.50 -2.83 -6.64
CA GLU A 158 -21.48 -2.08 -7.91
C GLU A 158 -20.69 -0.79 -7.77
N ARG A 159 -21.00 0.04 -6.76
CA ARG A 159 -20.28 1.29 -6.49
C ARG A 159 -18.79 1.07 -6.25
N PHE A 160 -18.43 -0.02 -5.58
CA PHE A 160 -17.04 -0.39 -5.36
C PHE A 160 -16.31 -0.63 -6.68
N TYR A 161 -16.91 -1.34 -7.64
CA TYR A 161 -16.29 -1.60 -8.94
C TYR A 161 -16.23 -0.35 -9.81
N GLU A 162 -17.23 0.53 -9.77
CA GLU A 162 -17.20 1.84 -10.45
C GLU A 162 -16.03 2.69 -9.91
N ASP A 163 -15.91 2.83 -8.60
CA ASP A 163 -14.81 3.57 -7.95
C ASP A 163 -13.43 2.99 -8.27
N LEU A 164 -13.32 1.67 -8.37
CA LEU A 164 -12.09 1.00 -8.76
C LEU A 164 -11.72 1.29 -10.21
N GLN A 165 -12.70 1.24 -11.12
CA GLN A 165 -12.49 1.55 -12.53
C GLN A 165 -12.01 2.99 -12.69
N ASP A 166 -12.67 3.96 -12.07
CA ASP A 166 -12.26 5.35 -12.07
C ASP A 166 -10.81 5.54 -11.60
N LEU A 167 -10.44 4.84 -10.52
CA LEU A 167 -9.09 4.92 -9.97
C LEU A 167 -8.05 4.34 -10.93
N LEU A 168 -8.37 3.25 -11.63
CA LEU A 168 -7.50 2.64 -12.63
C LEU A 168 -7.34 3.52 -13.87
N GLU A 169 -8.41 4.16 -14.35
CA GLU A 169 -8.37 5.08 -15.49
C GLU A 169 -7.51 6.30 -15.18
N LEU A 170 -7.66 6.91 -14.00
CA LEU A 170 -6.82 8.02 -13.55
C LEU A 170 -5.33 7.65 -13.47
N THR A 171 -5.01 6.41 -13.15
CA THR A 171 -3.62 5.96 -13.10
C THR A 171 -3.04 5.70 -14.48
N SER A 172 -3.84 5.19 -15.42
CA SER A 172 -3.40 4.93 -16.80
C SER A 172 -3.17 6.21 -17.61
N GLN A 173 -4.03 7.21 -17.46
CA GLN A 173 -3.86 8.52 -18.11
C GLN A 173 -2.56 9.22 -17.69
N LYS A 174 -2.18 9.14 -16.41
CA LYS A 174 -0.90 9.69 -15.92
C LYS A 174 0.33 8.96 -16.44
N MET A 175 0.20 7.76 -16.99
CA MET A 175 1.28 7.02 -17.66
C MET A 175 1.52 7.52 -19.09
N SER A 176 0.52 8.06 -19.76
CA SER A 176 0.59 8.52 -21.15
C SER A 176 1.30 9.86 -21.35
N PHE A 177 1.50 10.65 -20.29
CA PHE A 177 2.13 11.99 -20.37
C PHE A 177 3.61 12.02 -19.96
N SER A 178 4.27 10.87 -19.86
CA SER A 178 5.70 10.77 -19.48
C SER A 178 6.55 10.22 -20.65
N LEU A 179 6.36 10.76 -21.86
CA LEU A 179 7.24 10.57 -23.01
C LEU A 179 8.08 11.82 -23.24
#